data_340a66935f4e57a6c549da74fbf730c8
#
_entry.id   340a66935f4e57a6c549da74fbf730c8
#
_cell.length_a   1.000
_cell.length_b   1.000
_cell.length_c   1.000
_cell.angle_alpha   90.00
_cell.angle_beta   90.00
_cell.angle_gamma   90.00
#
_symmetry.space_group_name_H-M   'P 1'
#
loop_
_entity.id
_entity.type
_entity.pdbx_description
1 polymer ?
#
loop_
_entity_poly.entity_id
_entity_poly.type
_entity_poly.pdbx_seq_one_letter_code
_entity_poly.pdbx_strand_id
1 'polypeptide(L)'
;MPWYLALWVLPLHFYALVFPPLAILVITNHHWSYLEETIDQPMLLYYAVGFLFFGSLLEVIQNSVDRWYLTADTASALQTSTLDGLFTFFIVVGQAMILLAMIGNYSWTLWLVVIVIAATPILYIKQMFPLLPIIITGLLNTIIGYFIFGDPIIFFQLVLAGMTVYFFNILLNTGAQFFHGLTTVSASSGILFFVAAIDNAARQEYSSPSAVMLSIIAVSAILFFMWNKLNQTGGTESYL
;
A
#
# COMPACT_ATOMS: atom_id res chain seq x y z
N MET A 1 -14.92 -20.85 4.43
CA MET A 1 -13.89 -20.48 3.42
C MET A 1 -13.14 -21.73 3.00
N PRO A 2 -13.00 -22.07 1.72
CA PRO A 2 -12.20 -23.21 1.28
C PRO A 2 -10.75 -23.06 1.77
N TRP A 3 -10.18 -24.12 2.32
CA TRP A 3 -8.84 -24.13 2.93
C TRP A 3 -7.72 -23.64 1.95
N TYR A 4 -7.88 -23.87 0.66
CA TYR A 4 -6.92 -23.43 -0.35
C TYR A 4 -6.89 -21.90 -0.53
N LEU A 5 -8.00 -21.19 -0.31
CA LEU A 5 -8.01 -19.72 -0.31
C LEU A 5 -7.30 -19.16 0.93
N ALA A 6 -7.41 -19.87 2.06
CA ALA A 6 -6.65 -19.51 3.26
C ALA A 6 -5.14 -19.63 3.06
N LEU A 7 -4.66 -20.54 2.21
CA LEU A 7 -3.24 -20.68 1.90
C LEU A 7 -2.66 -19.48 1.13
N TRP A 8 -3.48 -18.74 0.36
CA TRP A 8 -3.02 -17.59 -0.42
C TRP A 8 -2.91 -16.29 0.38
N VAL A 9 -3.60 -16.18 1.50
CA VAL A 9 -3.58 -14.92 2.28
C VAL A 9 -2.19 -14.66 2.88
N LEU A 10 -1.55 -15.67 3.44
CA LEU A 10 -0.22 -15.51 4.03
C LEU A 10 0.86 -15.13 3.00
N PRO A 11 0.99 -15.79 1.85
CA PRO A 11 1.90 -15.34 0.78
C PRO A 11 1.65 -13.89 0.32
N LEU A 12 0.39 -13.43 0.25
CA LEU A 12 0.07 -12.05 -0.13
C LEU A 12 0.60 -11.04 0.90
N HIS A 13 0.51 -11.37 2.19
CA HIS A 13 1.08 -10.53 3.25
C HIS A 13 2.61 -10.58 3.28
N PHE A 14 3.23 -11.74 3.02
CA PHE A 14 4.68 -11.83 2.84
C PHE A 14 5.19 -11.03 1.64
N TYR A 15 4.41 -10.97 0.56
CA TYR A 15 4.73 -10.07 -0.56
C TYR A 15 4.84 -8.62 -0.08
N ALA A 16 3.84 -8.13 0.65
CA ALA A 16 3.82 -6.77 1.16
C ALA A 16 4.94 -6.49 2.18
N LEU A 17 5.33 -7.51 2.96
CA LEU A 17 6.42 -7.42 3.92
C LEU A 17 7.78 -7.23 3.24
N VAL A 18 8.02 -7.92 2.14
CA VAL A 18 9.36 -8.06 1.56
C VAL A 18 9.58 -7.11 0.38
N PHE A 19 8.68 -7.13 -0.61
CA PHE A 19 8.97 -6.51 -1.90
C PHE A 19 9.02 -4.98 -1.86
N PRO A 20 8.04 -4.24 -1.31
CA PRO A 20 8.09 -2.80 -1.32
C PRO A 20 9.25 -2.20 -0.48
N PRO A 21 9.50 -2.65 0.77
CA PRO A 21 10.64 -2.17 1.53
C PRO A 21 11.98 -2.50 0.86
N LEU A 22 12.13 -3.71 0.33
CA LEU A 22 13.33 -4.12 -0.39
C LEU A 22 13.53 -3.30 -1.65
N ALA A 23 12.47 -3.02 -2.42
CA ALA A 23 12.56 -2.21 -3.62
C ALA A 23 13.04 -0.78 -3.30
N ILE A 24 12.51 -0.13 -2.25
CA ILE A 24 13.02 1.18 -1.80
C ILE A 24 14.49 1.08 -1.40
N LEU A 25 14.85 0.07 -0.62
CA LEU A 25 16.23 -0.12 -0.17
C LEU A 25 17.20 -0.28 -1.35
N VAL A 26 16.86 -1.13 -2.31
CA VAL A 26 17.67 -1.38 -3.50
C VAL A 26 17.81 -0.13 -4.35
N ILE A 27 16.71 0.57 -4.66
CA ILE A 27 16.76 1.76 -5.50
C ILE A 27 17.50 2.92 -4.83
N THR A 28 17.32 3.09 -3.51
CA THR A 28 18.02 4.11 -2.74
C THR A 28 19.53 3.88 -2.77
N ASN A 29 20.00 2.63 -2.60
CA ASN A 29 21.42 2.32 -2.68
C ASN A 29 21.96 2.44 -4.11
N HIS A 30 21.17 2.02 -5.11
CA HIS A 30 21.62 2.00 -6.50
C HIS A 30 21.75 3.40 -7.11
N HIS A 31 20.81 4.28 -6.78
CA HIS A 31 20.76 5.65 -7.31
C HIS A 31 21.02 6.72 -6.26
N TRP A 32 21.88 6.43 -5.27
CA TRP A 32 22.14 7.34 -4.17
C TRP A 32 22.55 8.75 -4.63
N SER A 33 23.54 8.86 -5.52
CA SER A 33 24.03 10.16 -6.02
C SER A 33 22.93 10.96 -6.72
N TYR A 34 22.08 10.29 -7.51
CA TYR A 34 20.92 10.93 -8.16
C TYR A 34 19.92 11.44 -7.13
N LEU A 35 19.63 10.65 -6.09
CA LEU A 35 18.69 11.04 -5.05
C LEU A 35 19.21 12.20 -4.18
N GLU A 36 20.52 12.24 -3.88
CA GLU A 36 21.13 13.38 -3.18
C GLU A 36 20.99 14.71 -3.94
N GLU A 37 20.98 14.66 -5.26
CA GLU A 37 20.81 15.85 -6.11
C GLU A 37 19.33 16.22 -6.34
N THR A 38 18.42 15.26 -6.22
CA THR A 38 17.03 15.41 -6.70
C THR A 38 16.04 15.64 -5.57
N ILE A 39 16.26 15.07 -4.38
CA ILE A 39 15.35 15.14 -3.24
C ILE A 39 16.00 15.74 -2.00
N ASP A 40 15.18 16.32 -1.14
CA ASP A 40 15.68 17.12 0.00
C ASP A 40 16.42 16.31 1.06
N GLN A 41 15.93 15.12 1.39
CA GLN A 41 16.45 14.31 2.51
C GLN A 41 16.44 12.80 2.19
N PRO A 42 17.29 12.32 1.28
CA PRO A 42 17.28 10.92 0.81
C PRO A 42 17.45 9.89 1.91
N MET A 43 18.15 10.23 3.02
CA MET A 43 18.31 9.34 4.17
C MET A 43 16.98 8.90 4.79
N LEU A 44 15.91 9.69 4.67
CA LEU A 44 14.61 9.34 5.20
C LEU A 44 13.96 8.15 4.47
N LEU A 45 14.42 7.81 3.27
CA LEU A 45 13.99 6.60 2.58
C LEU A 45 14.38 5.32 3.35
N TYR A 46 15.53 5.29 4.02
CA TYR A 46 15.91 4.16 4.88
C TYR A 46 14.98 4.03 6.11
N TYR A 47 14.58 5.16 6.70
CA TYR A 47 13.59 5.12 7.78
C TYR A 47 12.21 4.65 7.26
N ALA A 48 11.83 5.09 6.05
CA ALA A 48 10.60 4.59 5.40
C ALA A 48 10.64 3.07 5.24
N VAL A 49 11.76 2.49 4.79
CA VAL A 49 11.95 1.03 4.71
C VAL A 49 11.67 0.36 6.05
N GLY A 50 12.28 0.88 7.13
CA GLY A 50 12.08 0.35 8.49
C GLY A 50 10.61 0.37 8.92
N PHE A 51 9.94 1.50 8.77
CA PHE A 51 8.53 1.64 9.17
C PHE A 51 7.59 0.77 8.32
N LEU A 52 7.78 0.73 7.00
CA LEU A 52 6.98 -0.12 6.11
C LEU A 52 7.17 -1.61 6.42
N PHE A 53 8.42 -2.02 6.67
CA PHE A 53 8.72 -3.39 7.06
C PHE A 53 8.07 -3.77 8.39
N PHE A 54 8.20 -2.94 9.43
CA PHE A 54 7.59 -3.20 10.74
C PHE A 54 6.06 -3.21 10.66
N GLY A 55 5.44 -2.30 9.93
CA GLY A 55 4.00 -2.31 9.72
C GLY A 55 3.56 -3.63 9.07
N SER A 56 4.15 -4.00 7.96
CA SER A 56 3.81 -5.26 7.27
C SER A 56 4.12 -6.50 8.11
N LEU A 57 5.16 -6.47 8.94
CA LEU A 57 5.47 -7.57 9.87
C LEU A 57 4.37 -7.75 10.92
N LEU A 58 3.86 -6.65 11.48
CA LEU A 58 2.73 -6.71 12.43
C LEU A 58 1.48 -7.31 11.79
N GLU A 59 1.21 -6.98 10.53
CA GLU A 59 0.10 -7.55 9.78
C GLU A 59 0.28 -9.05 9.52
N VAL A 60 1.49 -9.50 9.18
CA VAL A 60 1.81 -10.93 9.02
C VAL A 60 1.62 -11.67 10.36
N ILE A 61 2.12 -11.11 11.45
CA ILE A 61 1.98 -11.70 12.78
C ILE A 61 0.51 -11.83 13.15
N GLN A 62 -0.27 -10.77 13.02
CA GLN A 62 -1.69 -10.76 13.31
C GLN A 62 -2.45 -11.80 12.50
N ASN A 63 -2.28 -11.80 11.18
CA ASN A 63 -2.95 -12.79 10.32
C ASN A 63 -2.51 -14.22 10.61
N SER A 64 -1.31 -14.43 11.11
CA SER A 64 -0.83 -15.75 11.54
C SER A 64 -1.50 -16.17 12.85
N VAL A 65 -1.57 -15.27 13.82
CA VAL A 65 -2.19 -15.54 15.13
C VAL A 65 -3.70 -15.76 14.98
N ASP A 66 -4.40 -14.90 14.27
CA ASP A 66 -5.84 -14.98 14.09
C ASP A 66 -6.28 -16.30 13.42
N ARG A 67 -5.44 -16.85 12.56
CA ARG A 67 -5.71 -18.16 11.93
C ARG A 67 -5.59 -19.35 12.84
N TRP A 68 -4.69 -19.28 13.80
CA TRP A 68 -4.46 -20.38 14.73
C TRP A 68 -5.46 -20.41 15.89
N TYR A 69 -6.06 -19.26 16.23
CA TYR A 69 -6.85 -19.11 17.46
C TYR A 69 -8.31 -18.70 17.24
N LEU A 70 -8.72 -18.23 16.04
CA LEU A 70 -10.05 -17.65 15.87
C LEU A 70 -10.93 -18.41 14.87
N THR A 71 -12.11 -18.77 15.36
CA THR A 71 -13.26 -19.23 14.58
C THR A 71 -14.01 -18.04 13.94
N ALA A 72 -14.87 -18.31 12.99
CA ALA A 72 -15.60 -17.50 12.01
C ALA A 72 -16.06 -16.04 12.32
N ASP A 73 -15.92 -15.52 13.52
CA ASP A 73 -16.34 -14.15 13.89
C ASP A 73 -15.26 -13.06 13.63
N THR A 74 -14.27 -13.37 12.82
CA THR A 74 -13.01 -12.62 12.69
C THR A 74 -13.12 -11.29 11.94
N ALA A 75 -14.12 -11.05 11.13
CA ALA A 75 -14.24 -9.80 10.37
C ALA A 75 -14.44 -8.57 11.28
N SER A 76 -15.21 -8.71 12.37
CA SER A 76 -15.40 -7.65 13.36
C SER A 76 -14.20 -7.48 14.29
N ALA A 77 -13.48 -8.57 14.58
CA ALA A 77 -12.26 -8.54 15.40
C ALA A 77 -11.08 -7.85 14.69
N LEU A 78 -10.96 -8.03 13.37
CA LEU A 78 -9.93 -7.37 12.54
C LEU A 78 -10.04 -5.84 12.56
N GLN A 79 -11.26 -5.29 12.62
CA GLN A 79 -11.47 -3.84 12.67
C GLN A 79 -11.13 -3.20 14.03
N THR A 80 -11.01 -3.99 15.08
CA THR A 80 -10.86 -3.49 16.45
C THR A 80 -9.56 -3.88 17.13
N SER A 81 -8.68 -4.64 16.45
CA SER A 81 -7.44 -5.08 17.07
C SER A 81 -6.40 -3.94 17.17
N THR A 82 -5.71 -3.89 18.30
CA THR A 82 -4.61 -2.92 18.50
C THR A 82 -3.50 -3.09 17.45
N LEU A 83 -3.29 -4.30 16.95
CA LEU A 83 -2.29 -4.61 15.94
C LEU A 83 -2.63 -3.98 14.58
N ASP A 84 -3.92 -3.95 14.18
CA ASP A 84 -4.35 -3.26 12.95
C ASP A 84 -4.09 -1.76 13.03
N GLY A 85 -4.35 -1.16 14.20
CA GLY A 85 -4.05 0.25 14.43
C GLY A 85 -2.56 0.55 14.33
N LEU A 86 -1.74 -0.32 14.92
CA LEU A 86 -0.28 -0.20 14.85
C LEU A 86 0.25 -0.43 13.43
N PHE A 87 -0.25 -1.44 12.72
CA PHE A 87 0.06 -1.66 11.31
C PHE A 87 -0.23 -0.41 10.48
N THR A 88 -1.47 0.10 10.54
CA THR A 88 -1.88 1.31 9.81
C THR A 88 -0.99 2.49 10.16
N PHE A 89 -0.69 2.70 11.44
CA PHE A 89 0.18 3.77 11.91
C PHE A 89 1.59 3.66 11.31
N PHE A 90 2.24 2.50 11.36
CA PHE A 90 3.58 2.32 10.82
C PHE A 90 3.63 2.49 9.30
N ILE A 91 2.61 2.02 8.56
CA ILE A 91 2.53 2.23 7.11
C ILE A 91 2.38 3.71 6.78
N VAL A 92 1.53 4.44 7.50
CA VAL A 92 1.37 5.90 7.32
C VAL A 92 2.65 6.64 7.62
N VAL A 93 3.34 6.30 8.71
CA VAL A 93 4.65 6.90 9.04
C VAL A 93 5.68 6.59 7.95
N GLY A 94 5.73 5.36 7.45
CA GLY A 94 6.63 5.00 6.35
C GLY A 94 6.39 5.81 5.09
N GLN A 95 5.13 5.95 4.68
CA GLN A 95 4.75 6.80 3.53
C GLN A 95 5.02 8.29 3.78
N ALA A 96 4.84 8.76 5.01
CA ALA A 96 5.15 10.12 5.40
C ALA A 96 6.67 10.40 5.38
N MET A 97 7.50 9.41 5.70
CA MET A 97 8.96 9.52 5.54
C MET A 97 9.37 9.64 4.07
N ILE A 98 8.67 8.96 3.15
CA ILE A 98 8.88 9.14 1.69
C ILE A 98 8.55 10.58 1.29
N LEU A 99 7.45 11.13 1.78
CA LEU A 99 7.06 12.51 1.50
C LEU A 99 8.09 13.51 2.04
N LEU A 100 8.54 13.34 3.28
CA LEU A 100 9.59 14.17 3.87
C LEU A 100 10.94 14.00 3.17
N ALA A 101 11.25 12.82 2.65
CA ALA A 101 12.45 12.63 1.83
C ALA A 101 12.42 13.52 0.60
N MET A 102 11.27 13.62 -0.07
CA MET A 102 11.10 14.40 -1.30
C MET A 102 11.11 15.93 -1.09
N ILE A 103 10.41 16.42 -0.06
CA ILE A 103 10.16 17.85 0.13
C ILE A 103 10.29 18.28 1.60
N GLY A 104 11.20 17.67 2.36
CA GLY A 104 11.37 17.90 3.81
C GLY A 104 11.87 19.29 4.18
N ASN A 105 12.49 20.02 3.27
CA ASN A 105 12.99 21.37 3.50
C ASN A 105 11.86 22.43 3.62
N TYR A 106 10.65 22.09 3.18
CA TYR A 106 9.52 23.00 3.32
C TYR A 106 8.83 22.82 4.68
N SER A 107 8.73 23.86 5.46
CA SER A 107 8.14 23.83 6.81
C SER A 107 6.70 23.34 6.85
N TRP A 108 5.90 23.59 5.81
CA TRP A 108 4.52 23.12 5.71
C TRP A 108 4.43 21.58 5.56
N THR A 109 5.45 20.94 4.96
CA THR A 109 5.49 19.48 4.82
C THR A 109 5.53 18.79 6.18
N LEU A 110 6.32 19.32 7.10
CA LEU A 110 6.39 18.79 8.46
C LEU A 110 5.01 18.86 9.16
N TRP A 111 4.32 20.00 9.05
CA TRP A 111 2.99 20.16 9.63
C TRP A 111 1.97 19.21 8.99
N LEU A 112 2.00 19.06 7.67
CA LEU A 112 1.15 18.10 6.95
C LEU A 112 1.35 16.67 7.47
N VAL A 113 2.60 16.26 7.59
CA VAL A 113 2.96 14.92 8.09
C VAL A 113 2.51 14.73 9.53
N VAL A 114 2.73 15.71 10.39
CA VAL A 114 2.28 15.68 11.81
C VAL A 114 0.76 15.53 11.86
N ILE A 115 0.00 16.29 11.06
CA ILE A 115 -1.46 16.21 11.02
C ILE A 115 -1.93 14.82 10.58
N VAL A 116 -1.36 14.27 9.51
CA VAL A 116 -1.75 12.96 8.99
C VAL A 116 -1.43 11.85 9.99
N ILE A 117 -0.23 11.87 10.59
CA ILE A 117 0.17 10.89 11.61
C ILE A 117 -0.75 11.00 12.85
N ALA A 118 -1.03 12.21 13.34
CA ALA A 118 -1.89 12.41 14.49
C ALA A 118 -3.37 12.06 14.22
N ALA A 119 -3.84 12.24 12.99
CA ALA A 119 -5.20 11.86 12.60
C ALA A 119 -5.39 10.33 12.53
N THR A 120 -4.34 9.58 12.23
CA THR A 120 -4.42 8.11 12.04
C THR A 120 -5.03 7.38 13.26
N PRO A 121 -4.53 7.53 14.49
CA PRO A 121 -5.13 6.88 15.65
C PRO A 121 -6.55 7.39 15.96
N ILE A 122 -6.86 8.66 15.68
CA ILE A 122 -8.19 9.23 15.90
C ILE A 122 -9.20 8.57 14.96
N LEU A 123 -8.88 8.46 13.67
CA LEU A 123 -9.74 7.83 12.68
C LEU A 123 -9.95 6.34 12.99
N TYR A 124 -8.91 5.67 13.46
CA TYR A 124 -8.98 4.29 13.88
C TYR A 124 -9.90 4.08 15.10
N ILE A 125 -9.71 4.87 16.18
CA ILE A 125 -10.54 4.80 17.40
C ILE A 125 -12.01 5.14 17.09
N LYS A 126 -12.26 6.07 16.18
CA LYS A 126 -13.63 6.43 15.77
C LYS A 126 -14.25 5.46 14.77
N GLN A 127 -13.54 4.39 14.42
CA GLN A 127 -13.97 3.42 13.40
C GLN A 127 -14.35 4.09 12.06
N MET A 128 -13.75 5.25 11.79
CA MET A 128 -13.83 5.90 10.49
C MET A 128 -12.91 5.17 9.52
N PHE A 129 -13.11 5.42 8.22
CA PHE A 129 -12.37 4.72 7.16
C PHE A 129 -10.84 4.62 7.44
N PRO A 130 -10.33 3.46 7.92
CA PRO A 130 -8.97 3.36 8.47
C PRO A 130 -7.88 3.47 7.38
N LEU A 131 -8.24 3.22 6.11
CA LEU A 131 -7.31 3.36 4.98
C LEU A 131 -7.14 4.82 4.53
N LEU A 132 -7.96 5.75 5.01
CA LEU A 132 -7.93 7.14 4.55
C LEU A 132 -6.54 7.80 4.70
N PRO A 133 -5.83 7.68 5.83
CA PRO A 133 -4.48 8.24 5.96
C PRO A 133 -3.48 7.62 4.96
N ILE A 134 -3.57 6.30 4.73
CA ILE A 134 -2.71 5.58 3.75
C ILE A 134 -2.96 6.12 2.34
N ILE A 135 -4.23 6.30 1.98
CA ILE A 135 -4.61 6.82 0.66
C ILE A 135 -4.16 8.26 0.47
N ILE A 136 -4.36 9.12 1.48
CA ILE A 136 -3.93 10.53 1.41
C ILE A 136 -2.41 10.63 1.24
N THR A 137 -1.65 9.91 2.05
CA THR A 137 -0.17 9.92 1.94
C THR A 137 0.31 9.33 0.63
N GLY A 138 -0.31 8.25 0.15
CA GLY A 138 -0.03 7.66 -1.16
C GLY A 138 -0.34 8.63 -2.32
N LEU A 139 -1.46 9.33 -2.26
CA LEU A 139 -1.84 10.35 -3.24
C LEU A 139 -0.83 11.50 -3.28
N LEU A 140 -0.43 12.00 -2.11
CA LEU A 140 0.58 13.07 -2.00
C LEU A 140 1.94 12.61 -2.55
N ASN A 141 2.38 11.41 -2.19
CA ASN A 141 3.61 10.82 -2.72
C ASN A 141 3.56 10.68 -4.25
N THR A 142 2.40 10.30 -4.81
CA THR A 142 2.21 10.20 -6.26
C THR A 142 2.32 11.55 -6.94
N ILE A 143 1.60 12.55 -6.46
CA ILE A 143 1.56 13.89 -7.08
C ILE A 143 2.94 14.54 -6.99
N ILE A 144 3.54 14.56 -5.81
CA ILE A 144 4.84 15.20 -5.58
C ILE A 144 5.94 14.43 -6.29
N GLY A 145 5.91 13.10 -6.22
CA GLY A 145 6.87 12.26 -6.94
C GLY A 145 6.82 12.48 -8.46
N TYR A 146 5.62 12.69 -9.04
CA TYR A 146 5.52 13.04 -10.44
C TYR A 146 6.18 14.39 -10.77
N PHE A 147 6.00 15.40 -9.94
CA PHE A 147 6.65 16.70 -10.16
C PHE A 147 8.17 16.64 -10.03
N ILE A 148 8.70 15.71 -9.22
CA ILE A 148 10.15 15.57 -9.00
C ILE A 148 10.78 14.65 -10.06
N PHE A 149 10.20 13.48 -10.30
CA PHE A 149 10.79 12.46 -11.18
C PHE A 149 10.32 12.54 -12.63
N GLY A 150 9.18 13.16 -12.89
CA GLY A 150 8.66 13.40 -14.25
C GLY A 150 8.10 12.17 -14.97
N ASP A 151 8.12 10.97 -14.34
CA ASP A 151 7.65 9.75 -14.99
C ASP A 151 6.17 9.47 -14.69
N PRO A 152 5.31 9.39 -15.73
CA PRO A 152 3.88 9.12 -15.56
C PRO A 152 3.57 7.73 -15.01
N ILE A 153 4.51 6.78 -14.98
CA ILE A 153 4.32 5.45 -14.39
C ILE A 153 3.88 5.53 -12.92
N ILE A 154 4.27 6.60 -12.23
CA ILE A 154 3.93 6.82 -10.83
C ILE A 154 2.41 6.90 -10.60
N PHE A 155 1.62 7.31 -11.60
CA PHE A 155 0.16 7.40 -11.50
C PHE A 155 -0.53 6.02 -11.37
N PHE A 156 0.18 4.92 -11.62
CA PHE A 156 -0.33 3.60 -11.27
C PHE A 156 -0.63 3.43 -9.78
N GLN A 157 0.03 4.20 -8.92
CA GLN A 157 -0.31 4.22 -7.49
C GLN A 157 -1.78 4.60 -7.27
N LEU A 158 -2.34 5.51 -8.07
CA LEU A 158 -3.75 5.92 -7.95
C LEU A 158 -4.70 4.79 -8.35
N VAL A 159 -4.36 4.03 -9.38
CA VAL A 159 -5.14 2.85 -9.79
C VAL A 159 -5.13 1.82 -8.66
N LEU A 160 -3.95 1.54 -8.10
CA LEU A 160 -3.82 0.60 -7.00
C LEU A 160 -4.49 1.10 -5.70
N ALA A 161 -4.47 2.41 -5.44
CA ALA A 161 -5.23 2.99 -4.33
C ALA A 161 -6.75 2.78 -4.52
N GLY A 162 -7.27 3.00 -5.73
CA GLY A 162 -8.66 2.69 -6.06
C GLY A 162 -9.01 1.21 -5.86
N MET A 163 -8.12 0.31 -6.28
CA MET A 163 -8.27 -1.13 -6.05
C MET A 163 -8.24 -1.49 -4.56
N THR A 164 -7.36 -0.87 -3.80
CA THR A 164 -7.28 -1.05 -2.35
C THR A 164 -8.62 -0.72 -1.69
N VAL A 165 -9.22 0.43 -2.02
CA VAL A 165 -10.55 0.82 -1.54
C VAL A 165 -11.61 -0.19 -1.96
N TYR A 166 -11.58 -0.61 -3.22
CA TYR A 166 -12.55 -1.57 -3.77
C TYR A 166 -12.48 -2.92 -3.05
N PHE A 167 -11.31 -3.52 -2.91
CA PHE A 167 -11.15 -4.80 -2.22
C PHE A 167 -11.46 -4.69 -0.73
N PHE A 168 -11.10 -3.58 -0.09
CA PHE A 168 -11.45 -3.32 1.30
C PHE A 168 -12.98 -3.23 1.48
N ASN A 169 -13.70 -2.59 0.56
CA ASN A 169 -15.15 -2.54 0.62
C ASN A 169 -15.78 -3.93 0.47
N ILE A 170 -15.24 -4.78 -0.41
CA ILE A 170 -15.70 -6.18 -0.53
C ILE A 170 -15.39 -6.94 0.77
N LEU A 171 -14.20 -6.76 1.34
CA LEU A 171 -13.84 -7.36 2.64
C LEU A 171 -14.85 -7.00 3.72
N LEU A 172 -15.20 -5.72 3.86
CA LEU A 172 -16.19 -5.26 4.84
C LEU A 172 -17.57 -5.88 4.64
N ASN A 173 -17.97 -6.10 3.40
CA ASN A 173 -19.29 -6.64 3.08
C ASN A 173 -19.36 -8.17 3.16
N THR A 174 -18.24 -8.87 2.94
CA THR A 174 -18.22 -10.34 2.83
C THR A 174 -17.48 -11.02 3.97
N GLY A 175 -16.63 -10.29 4.70
CA GLY A 175 -15.71 -10.86 5.69
C GLY A 175 -14.65 -11.80 5.11
N ALA A 176 -14.52 -11.90 3.80
CA ALA A 176 -13.63 -12.87 3.16
C ALA A 176 -12.17 -12.42 3.21
N GLN A 177 -11.36 -13.14 3.98
CA GLN A 177 -9.93 -12.87 4.23
C GLN A 177 -9.07 -12.78 2.94
N PHE A 178 -9.49 -13.43 1.87
CA PHE A 178 -8.83 -13.29 0.57
C PHE A 178 -8.79 -11.83 0.08
N PHE A 179 -9.88 -11.09 0.28
CA PHE A 179 -9.93 -9.68 -0.09
C PHE A 179 -9.07 -8.79 0.83
N HIS A 180 -8.84 -9.21 2.07
CA HIS A 180 -7.84 -8.57 2.93
C HIS A 180 -6.44 -8.67 2.31
N GLY A 181 -6.02 -9.87 1.91
CA GLY A 181 -4.75 -10.07 1.21
C GLY A 181 -4.63 -9.25 -0.08
N LEU A 182 -5.70 -9.15 -0.89
CA LEU A 182 -5.71 -8.32 -2.10
C LEU A 182 -5.63 -6.82 -1.77
N THR A 183 -6.28 -6.37 -0.69
CA THR A 183 -6.18 -4.99 -0.20
C THR A 183 -4.72 -4.66 0.14
N THR A 184 -4.07 -5.53 0.90
CA THR A 184 -2.67 -5.38 1.31
C THR A 184 -1.72 -5.37 0.11
N VAL A 185 -1.88 -6.29 -0.84
CA VAL A 185 -1.04 -6.33 -2.05
C VAL A 185 -1.24 -5.09 -2.92
N SER A 186 -2.48 -4.64 -3.13
CA SER A 186 -2.72 -3.46 -3.96
C SER A 186 -2.18 -2.19 -3.29
N ALA A 187 -2.36 -2.03 -1.98
CA ALA A 187 -1.81 -0.89 -1.23
C ALA A 187 -0.28 -0.86 -1.28
N SER A 188 0.37 -2.00 -1.07
CA SER A 188 1.83 -2.11 -1.03
C SER A 188 2.48 -2.02 -2.42
N SER A 189 1.84 -2.57 -3.45
CA SER A 189 2.35 -2.52 -4.83
C SER A 189 2.42 -1.11 -5.40
N GLY A 190 1.64 -0.16 -4.87
CA GLY A 190 1.76 1.25 -5.22
C GLY A 190 3.19 1.78 -5.09
N ILE A 191 3.89 1.37 -4.04
CA ILE A 191 5.27 1.78 -3.76
C ILE A 191 6.24 1.31 -4.86
N LEU A 192 5.97 0.17 -5.52
CA LEU A 192 6.83 -0.32 -6.60
C LEU A 192 6.80 0.62 -7.82
N PHE A 193 5.69 1.29 -8.08
CA PHE A 193 5.60 2.28 -9.16
C PHE A 193 6.31 3.60 -8.80
N PHE A 194 6.36 3.95 -7.53
CA PHE A 194 7.21 5.04 -7.05
C PHE A 194 8.70 4.71 -7.28
N VAL A 195 9.13 3.49 -6.93
CA VAL A 195 10.49 3.00 -7.15
C VAL A 195 10.84 2.97 -8.63
N ALA A 196 9.91 2.49 -9.48
CA ALA A 196 10.10 2.47 -10.93
C ALA A 196 10.25 3.88 -11.52
N ALA A 197 9.51 4.87 -11.01
CA ALA A 197 9.65 6.25 -11.43
C ALA A 197 11.04 6.84 -11.08
N ILE A 198 11.58 6.49 -9.91
CA ILE A 198 12.96 6.87 -9.53
C ILE A 198 13.98 6.23 -10.47
N ASP A 199 13.85 4.92 -10.74
CA ASP A 199 14.79 4.20 -11.62
C ASP A 199 14.80 4.78 -13.04
N ASN A 200 13.61 4.99 -13.61
CA ASN A 200 13.46 5.58 -14.94
C ASN A 200 14.04 7.02 -15.00
N ALA A 201 13.74 7.84 -14.00
CA ALA A 201 14.25 9.21 -13.95
C ALA A 201 15.78 9.25 -13.82
N ALA A 202 16.36 8.40 -12.98
CA ALA A 202 17.80 8.30 -12.80
C ALA A 202 18.53 7.81 -14.07
N ARG A 203 17.89 6.95 -14.86
CA ARG A 203 18.39 6.47 -16.16
C ARG A 203 18.06 7.40 -17.32
N GLN A 204 17.24 8.44 -17.08
CA GLN A 204 16.67 9.30 -18.12
C GLN A 204 15.82 8.52 -19.15
N GLU A 205 15.23 7.41 -18.72
CA GLU A 205 14.34 6.55 -19.50
C GLU A 205 12.91 6.69 -18.96
N TYR A 206 12.05 7.44 -19.63
CA TYR A 206 10.70 7.67 -19.16
C TYR A 206 9.70 6.75 -19.84
N SER A 207 8.73 6.27 -19.06
CA SER A 207 7.62 5.48 -19.57
C SER A 207 6.75 6.32 -20.51
N SER A 208 6.49 5.82 -21.72
CA SER A 208 5.59 6.53 -22.62
C SER A 208 4.17 6.56 -22.03
N PRO A 209 3.44 7.68 -22.11
CA PRO A 209 2.05 7.77 -21.64
C PRO A 209 1.16 6.68 -22.24
N SER A 210 1.41 6.28 -23.49
CA SER A 210 0.67 5.21 -24.17
C SER A 210 0.92 3.85 -23.55
N ALA A 211 2.18 3.51 -23.19
CA ALA A 211 2.53 2.26 -22.54
C ALA A 211 1.90 2.18 -21.14
N VAL A 212 1.94 3.30 -20.39
CA VAL A 212 1.28 3.41 -19.08
C VAL A 212 -0.22 3.19 -19.22
N MET A 213 -0.87 3.85 -20.17
CA MET A 213 -2.30 3.75 -20.39
C MET A 213 -2.73 2.33 -20.80
N LEU A 214 -1.98 1.68 -21.69
CA LEU A 214 -2.23 0.28 -22.09
C LEU A 214 -2.08 -0.66 -20.90
N SER A 215 -1.08 -0.45 -20.05
CA SER A 215 -0.87 -1.25 -18.85
C SER A 215 -2.01 -1.04 -17.84
N ILE A 216 -2.50 0.19 -17.65
CA ILE A 216 -3.69 0.48 -16.82
C ILE A 216 -4.90 -0.28 -17.35
N ILE A 217 -5.14 -0.21 -18.66
CA ILE A 217 -6.27 -0.91 -19.28
C ILE A 217 -6.13 -2.42 -19.09
N ALA A 218 -4.95 -2.99 -19.32
CA ALA A 218 -4.70 -4.42 -19.16
C ALA A 218 -4.92 -4.89 -17.71
N VAL A 219 -4.36 -4.18 -16.74
CA VAL A 219 -4.55 -4.49 -15.31
C VAL A 219 -6.01 -4.36 -14.93
N SER A 220 -6.69 -3.28 -15.34
CA SER A 220 -8.12 -3.08 -15.06
C SER A 220 -8.98 -4.18 -15.67
N ALA A 221 -8.67 -4.63 -16.89
CA ALA A 221 -9.37 -5.73 -17.56
C ALA A 221 -9.18 -7.07 -16.83
N ILE A 222 -7.95 -7.38 -16.41
CA ILE A 222 -7.66 -8.59 -15.63
C ILE A 222 -8.46 -8.60 -14.33
N LEU A 223 -8.50 -7.47 -13.63
CA LEU A 223 -9.20 -7.35 -12.35
C LEU A 223 -10.71 -7.42 -12.52
N PHE A 224 -11.26 -6.78 -13.55
CA PHE A 224 -12.66 -6.90 -13.90
C PHE A 224 -13.05 -8.35 -14.23
N PHE A 225 -12.19 -9.06 -14.98
CA PHE A 225 -12.39 -10.47 -15.28
C PHE A 225 -12.35 -11.34 -14.02
N MET A 226 -11.37 -11.11 -13.13
CA MET A 226 -11.27 -11.81 -11.84
C MET A 226 -12.50 -11.53 -10.97
N TRP A 227 -12.92 -10.28 -10.88
CA TRP A 227 -14.12 -9.88 -10.14
C TRP A 227 -15.37 -10.56 -10.68
N ASN A 228 -15.56 -10.57 -12.00
CA ASN A 228 -16.70 -11.20 -12.63
C ASN A 228 -16.75 -12.73 -12.38
N LYS A 229 -15.58 -13.39 -12.45
CA LYS A 229 -15.47 -14.81 -12.10
C LYS A 229 -15.80 -15.09 -10.64
N LEU A 230 -15.30 -14.28 -9.71
CA LEU A 230 -15.58 -14.43 -8.28
C LEU A 230 -17.08 -14.23 -7.97
N ASN A 231 -17.73 -13.27 -8.62
CA ASN A 231 -19.17 -13.07 -8.46
C ASN A 231 -20.02 -14.21 -9.07
N GLN A 232 -19.57 -14.83 -10.14
CA GLN A 232 -20.26 -15.97 -10.75
C GLN A 232 -20.15 -17.24 -9.91
N THR A 233 -19.03 -17.44 -9.21
CA THR A 233 -18.83 -18.58 -8.30
C THR A 233 -19.45 -18.36 -6.93
N GLY A 234 -19.65 -17.11 -6.50
CA GLY A 234 -20.24 -16.76 -5.20
C GLY A 234 -21.77 -16.73 -5.16
N GLY A 235 -22.43 -16.88 -6.31
CA GLY A 235 -23.89 -16.90 -6.40
C GLY A 235 -24.56 -18.21 -5.93
N THR A 236 -23.78 -19.22 -5.54
CA THR A 236 -24.30 -20.54 -5.12
C THR A 236 -23.86 -21.02 -3.76
N GLU A 237 -22.94 -20.32 -3.08
CA GLU A 237 -22.57 -20.68 -1.71
C GLU A 237 -22.36 -19.41 -0.89
N SER A 238 -23.23 -19.24 0.13
CA SER A 238 -23.00 -18.26 1.19
C SER A 238 -21.65 -18.59 1.84
N TYR A 239 -20.67 -17.76 1.64
CA TYR A 239 -19.38 -17.84 2.33
C TYR A 239 -19.56 -17.33 3.76
N LEU A 240 -20.13 -18.17 4.62
CA LEU A 240 -20.05 -18.09 6.06
C LEU A 240 -18.80 -18.82 6.56
#